data_86f2426a65707f496c9eb96781413ec5
#
_entry.id   86f2426a65707f496c9eb96781413ec5
#
_cell.length_a   1.000
_cell.length_b   1.000
_cell.length_c   1.000
_cell.angle_alpha   90.00
_cell.angle_beta   90.00
_cell.angle_gamma   90.00
#
_symmetry.space_group_name_H-M   'P 1'
#
loop_
_entity.id
_entity.type
_entity.pdbx_description
1 polymer ?
#
loop_
_entity_poly.entity_id
_entity_poly.type
_entity_poly.pdbx_seq_one_letter_code
_entity_poly.pdbx_strand_id
1 'polypeptide(L)'
;MRDFTEEELKTLADVLPNIALQLRTSMATLYTAVDRLVPPETREKDARTDRSAAVFYQSYYQMYRIISNLTDAGHLFDRQKFELYDDDIVGLCRSVCGEVEFLFDLCCVTLDFSADRDSRIISMDAAALRKLLLNLLSNALKFTPKGGSVRVRVKTEGKFIKISVADTGRGMNGETLAHLFDRFVDGEQDPMPPRGLGLGLPICRRIAQGHGGMIVAQSEEGKGSLFTVSLPAVRSGRVRLNDSGSDYAGGFNATLVELSDALKPEAFLQRYLD
;
A
#
# COMPACT_ATOMS: atom_id res chain seq x y z
N MET A 1 26.06 -8.26 6.22
CA MET A 1 24.75 -8.92 6.35
C MET A 1 24.92 -10.34 5.81
N ARG A 2 24.44 -11.37 6.51
CA ARG A 2 24.63 -12.77 6.08
C ARG A 2 23.67 -13.00 4.91
N ASP A 3 24.17 -13.33 3.73
CA ASP A 3 23.33 -13.72 2.60
C ASP A 3 22.64 -15.05 2.95
N PHE A 4 21.32 -15.05 2.93
CA PHE A 4 20.55 -16.28 3.11
C PHE A 4 20.74 -17.19 1.91
N THR A 5 20.92 -18.48 2.17
CA THR A 5 20.97 -19.50 1.13
C THR A 5 19.58 -19.69 0.49
N GLU A 6 19.50 -20.21 -0.73
CA GLU A 6 18.22 -20.51 -1.38
C GLU A 6 17.32 -21.44 -0.54
N GLU A 7 17.92 -22.36 0.21
CA GLU A 7 17.22 -23.31 1.07
C GLU A 7 16.65 -22.63 2.32
N GLU A 8 17.37 -21.69 2.93
CA GLU A 8 16.89 -20.86 4.04
C GLU A 8 15.75 -19.94 3.59
N LEU A 9 15.86 -19.35 2.40
CA LEU A 9 14.81 -18.51 1.83
C LEU A 9 13.53 -19.30 1.54
N LYS A 10 13.66 -20.53 1.04
CA LYS A 10 12.53 -21.43 0.79
C LYS A 10 11.86 -21.85 2.09
N THR A 11 12.64 -22.19 3.10
CA THR A 11 12.08 -22.51 4.44
C THR A 11 11.33 -21.35 5.05
N LEU A 12 11.85 -20.13 4.92
CA LEU A 12 11.15 -18.91 5.35
C LEU A 12 9.85 -18.70 4.57
N ALA A 13 9.84 -18.90 3.26
CA ALA A 13 8.64 -18.77 2.43
C ALA A 13 7.52 -19.74 2.85
N ASP A 14 7.87 -20.94 3.31
CA ASP A 14 6.89 -21.95 3.76
C ASP A 14 6.36 -21.65 5.19
N VAL A 15 7.17 -21.07 6.05
CA VAL A 15 6.83 -20.83 7.47
C VAL A 15 6.10 -19.51 7.67
N LEU A 16 6.49 -18.45 6.97
CA LEU A 16 5.94 -17.11 7.13
C LEU A 16 4.42 -17.02 6.95
N PRO A 17 3.78 -17.68 5.96
CA PRO A 17 2.32 -17.66 5.80
C PRO A 17 1.58 -18.28 6.99
N ASN A 18 2.11 -19.34 7.60
CA ASN A 18 1.52 -19.99 8.75
C ASN A 18 1.60 -19.13 10.01
N ILE A 19 2.74 -18.48 10.24
CA ILE A 19 2.90 -17.52 11.33
C ILE A 19 1.96 -16.34 11.13
N ALA A 20 1.89 -15.79 9.93
CA ALA A 20 1.00 -14.70 9.60
C ALA A 20 -0.48 -15.04 9.85
N LEU A 21 -0.91 -16.27 9.50
CA LEU A 21 -2.27 -16.73 9.75
C LEU A 21 -2.58 -16.80 11.25
N GLN A 22 -1.68 -17.35 12.07
CA GLN A 22 -1.86 -17.42 13.52
C GLN A 22 -1.91 -16.03 14.14
N LEU A 23 -1.05 -15.09 13.70
CA LEU A 23 -1.06 -13.71 14.16
C LEU A 23 -2.36 -13.01 13.78
N ARG A 24 -2.86 -13.18 12.55
CA ARG A 24 -4.15 -12.62 12.11
C ARG A 24 -5.30 -13.11 12.99
N THR A 25 -5.35 -14.40 13.31
CA THR A 25 -6.39 -14.98 14.18
C THR A 25 -6.37 -14.37 15.57
N SER A 26 -5.19 -14.24 16.16
CA SER A 26 -5.02 -13.61 17.48
C SER A 26 -5.41 -12.13 17.47
N MET A 27 -5.04 -11.42 16.42
CA MET A 27 -5.40 -10.01 16.25
C MET A 27 -6.90 -9.83 16.05
N ALA A 28 -7.58 -10.68 15.27
CA ALA A 28 -9.03 -10.62 15.11
C ALA A 28 -9.76 -10.78 16.45
N THR A 29 -9.23 -11.65 17.32
CA THR A 29 -9.76 -11.82 18.69
C THR A 29 -9.58 -10.54 19.52
N LEU A 30 -8.40 -9.91 19.46
CA LEU A 30 -8.14 -8.64 20.13
C LEU A 30 -9.05 -7.51 19.63
N TYR A 31 -9.23 -7.42 18.31
CA TYR A 31 -10.14 -6.45 17.72
C TYR A 31 -11.55 -6.59 18.27
N THR A 32 -12.11 -7.82 18.19
CA THR A 32 -13.45 -8.12 18.70
C THR A 32 -13.59 -7.83 20.19
N ALA A 33 -12.55 -8.10 21.00
CA ALA A 33 -12.58 -7.83 22.43
C ALA A 33 -12.62 -6.33 22.71
N VAL A 34 -11.80 -5.54 22.01
CA VAL A 34 -11.78 -4.07 22.19
C VAL A 34 -13.08 -3.44 21.67
N ASP A 35 -13.60 -3.89 20.53
CA ASP A 35 -14.86 -3.42 19.97
C ASP A 35 -16.03 -3.63 20.94
N ARG A 36 -16.05 -4.76 21.66
CA ARG A 36 -17.04 -5.03 22.72
C ARG A 36 -16.84 -4.19 23.98
N LEU A 37 -15.58 -3.89 24.36
CA LEU A 37 -15.28 -3.08 25.54
C LEU A 37 -15.56 -1.59 25.33
N VAL A 38 -15.35 -1.14 24.10
CA VAL A 38 -15.47 0.28 23.71
C VAL A 38 -16.29 0.36 22.40
N PRO A 39 -17.61 0.03 22.48
CA PRO A 39 -18.45 0.01 21.29
C PRO A 39 -18.63 1.43 20.70
N PRO A 40 -19.02 1.53 19.41
CA PRO A 40 -19.20 2.80 18.68
C PRO A 40 -20.01 3.83 19.47
N GLU A 41 -21.11 3.43 20.08
CA GLU A 41 -21.99 4.32 20.84
C GLU A 41 -21.33 4.96 22.07
N THR A 42 -20.34 4.29 22.65
CA THR A 42 -19.54 4.82 23.77
C THR A 42 -18.51 5.82 23.25
N ARG A 43 -17.88 5.51 22.12
CA ARG A 43 -16.90 6.36 21.47
C ARG A 43 -17.49 7.68 20.99
N GLU A 44 -18.69 7.64 20.42
CA GLU A 44 -19.43 8.84 20.00
C GLU A 44 -19.76 9.79 21.15
N LYS A 45 -20.02 9.24 22.35
CA LYS A 45 -20.41 10.01 23.54
C LYS A 45 -19.25 10.55 24.35
N ASP A 46 -18.09 9.91 24.29
CA ASP A 46 -16.90 10.29 25.07
C ASP A 46 -15.65 10.45 24.20
N ALA A 47 -15.33 11.69 23.88
CA ALA A 47 -14.19 12.06 23.06
C ALA A 47 -12.82 11.61 23.63
N ARG A 48 -12.72 11.34 24.94
CA ARG A 48 -11.49 10.83 25.57
C ARG A 48 -11.33 9.35 25.25
N THR A 49 -12.41 8.61 25.44
CA THR A 49 -12.47 7.18 25.10
C THR A 49 -12.26 6.98 23.61
N ASP A 50 -12.88 7.78 22.74
CA ASP A 50 -12.70 7.70 21.29
C ASP A 50 -11.25 7.94 20.87
N ARG A 51 -10.57 8.94 21.45
CA ARG A 51 -9.13 9.17 21.18
C ARG A 51 -8.26 8.00 21.61
N SER A 52 -8.56 7.38 22.76
CA SER A 52 -7.82 6.21 23.23
C SER A 52 -8.03 4.99 22.32
N ALA A 53 -9.27 4.77 21.91
CA ALA A 53 -9.62 3.75 20.93
C ALA A 53 -8.95 3.99 19.57
N ALA A 54 -8.91 5.23 19.09
CA ALA A 54 -8.25 5.60 17.84
C ALA A 54 -6.75 5.23 17.82
N VAL A 55 -6.04 5.42 18.93
CA VAL A 55 -4.63 4.99 19.08
C VAL A 55 -4.51 3.45 19.01
N PHE A 56 -5.45 2.74 19.64
CA PHE A 56 -5.48 1.28 19.55
C PHE A 56 -5.72 0.82 18.11
N TYR A 57 -6.74 1.37 17.42
CA TYR A 57 -7.06 0.98 16.04
C TYR A 57 -5.92 1.32 15.08
N GLN A 58 -5.27 2.48 15.23
CA GLN A 58 -4.07 2.78 14.44
C GLN A 58 -3.00 1.69 14.60
N SER A 59 -2.65 1.34 15.86
CA SER A 59 -1.65 0.32 16.14
C SER A 59 -2.07 -1.04 15.60
N TYR A 60 -3.36 -1.36 15.70
CA TYR A 60 -3.94 -2.58 15.16
C TYR A 60 -3.76 -2.66 13.63
N TYR A 61 -4.13 -1.61 12.90
CA TYR A 61 -3.99 -1.55 11.46
C TYR A 61 -2.52 -1.60 11.02
N GLN A 62 -1.60 -0.96 11.76
CA GLN A 62 -0.17 -1.05 11.51
C GLN A 62 0.36 -2.49 11.68
N MET A 63 -0.02 -3.18 12.76
CA MET A 63 0.34 -4.60 12.93
C MET A 63 -0.24 -5.47 11.82
N TYR A 64 -1.49 -5.24 11.45
CA TYR A 64 -2.13 -5.98 10.37
C TYR A 64 -1.40 -5.79 9.03
N ARG A 65 -0.97 -4.56 8.73
CA ARG A 65 -0.14 -4.24 7.54
C ARG A 65 1.19 -4.99 7.57
N ILE A 66 1.87 -5.01 8.72
CA ILE A 66 3.12 -5.76 8.88
C ILE A 66 2.90 -7.24 8.56
N ILE A 67 1.87 -7.85 9.11
CA ILE A 67 1.53 -9.27 8.88
C ILE A 67 1.18 -9.51 7.40
N SER A 68 0.41 -8.60 6.77
CA SER A 68 0.09 -8.69 5.35
C SER A 68 1.33 -8.63 4.48
N ASN A 69 2.22 -7.68 4.75
CA ASN A 69 3.48 -7.53 4.03
C ASN A 69 4.42 -8.73 4.24
N LEU A 70 4.38 -9.36 5.42
CA LEU A 70 5.15 -10.58 5.71
C LEU A 70 4.63 -11.77 4.88
N THR A 71 3.30 -11.90 4.73
CA THR A 71 2.69 -12.90 3.84
C THR A 71 3.12 -12.70 2.39
N ASP A 72 3.03 -11.45 1.92
CA ASP A 72 3.44 -11.12 0.54
C ASP A 72 4.94 -11.32 0.33
N ALA A 73 5.76 -11.06 1.34
CA ALA A 73 7.19 -11.33 1.29
C ALA A 73 7.48 -12.82 1.11
N GLY A 74 6.71 -13.71 1.76
CA GLY A 74 6.76 -15.16 1.49
C GLY A 74 6.53 -15.46 0.00
N HIS A 75 5.53 -14.83 -0.60
CA HIS A 75 5.24 -14.94 -2.04
C HIS A 75 6.27 -14.25 -2.95
N LEU A 76 7.14 -13.36 -2.43
CA LEU A 76 8.25 -12.80 -3.21
C LEU A 76 9.30 -13.86 -3.57
N PHE A 77 9.38 -14.94 -2.80
CA PHE A 77 10.28 -16.07 -3.04
C PHE A 77 9.63 -17.16 -3.90
N ASP A 78 8.31 -17.23 -3.93
CA ASP A 78 7.57 -18.16 -4.76
C ASP A 78 7.28 -17.54 -6.15
N ARG A 79 7.33 -18.39 -7.20
CA ARG A 79 6.95 -17.99 -8.57
C ARG A 79 5.43 -17.96 -8.74
N GLN A 80 4.68 -17.56 -7.72
CA GLN A 80 3.22 -17.48 -7.82
C GLN A 80 2.85 -16.57 -8.99
N LYS A 81 2.07 -17.11 -9.92
CA LYS A 81 1.61 -16.37 -11.10
C LYS A 81 0.46 -15.47 -10.71
N PHE A 82 0.54 -14.21 -11.13
CA PHE A 82 -0.61 -13.31 -11.05
C PHE A 82 -1.73 -13.80 -11.98
N GLU A 83 -2.96 -13.70 -11.50
CA GLU A 83 -4.13 -14.01 -12.31
C GLU A 83 -4.55 -12.77 -13.11
N LEU A 84 -4.14 -12.71 -14.37
CA LEU A 84 -4.38 -11.55 -15.22
C LEU A 84 -5.72 -11.70 -15.96
N TYR A 85 -6.59 -10.70 -15.78
CA TYR A 85 -7.87 -10.52 -16.48
C TYR A 85 -7.91 -9.14 -17.12
N ASP A 86 -8.70 -9.00 -18.19
CA ASP A 86 -8.90 -7.72 -18.86
C ASP A 86 -9.78 -6.81 -17.99
N ASP A 87 -9.22 -5.68 -17.52
CA ASP A 87 -9.90 -4.73 -16.64
C ASP A 87 -9.43 -3.29 -16.88
N ASP A 88 -10.16 -2.30 -16.39
CA ASP A 88 -9.92 -0.87 -16.60
C ASP A 88 -8.91 -0.29 -15.59
N ILE A 89 -7.67 -0.13 -16.02
CA ILE A 89 -6.59 0.43 -15.20
C ILE A 89 -6.82 1.92 -14.83
N VAL A 90 -7.48 2.70 -15.70
CA VAL A 90 -7.78 4.11 -15.41
C VAL A 90 -8.90 4.18 -14.36
N GLY A 91 -9.94 3.35 -14.53
CA GLY A 91 -11.02 3.21 -13.55
C GLY A 91 -10.49 2.77 -12.18
N LEU A 92 -9.61 1.76 -12.14
CA LEU A 92 -8.95 1.31 -10.91
C LEU A 92 -8.18 2.46 -10.23
N CYS A 93 -7.32 3.18 -10.95
CA CYS A 93 -6.54 4.26 -10.37
C CYS A 93 -7.42 5.40 -9.87
N ARG A 94 -8.48 5.75 -10.61
CA ARG A 94 -9.46 6.77 -10.20
C ARG A 94 -10.20 6.37 -8.93
N SER A 95 -10.66 5.13 -8.84
CA SER A 95 -11.34 4.60 -7.64
C SER A 95 -10.44 4.66 -6.42
N VAL A 96 -9.20 4.16 -6.54
CA VAL A 96 -8.23 4.17 -5.42
C VAL A 96 -7.93 5.60 -4.97
N CYS A 97 -7.72 6.54 -5.88
CA CYS A 97 -7.47 7.95 -5.51
C CYS A 97 -8.69 8.55 -4.79
N GLY A 98 -9.92 8.31 -5.29
CA GLY A 98 -11.14 8.80 -4.62
C GLY A 98 -11.32 8.24 -3.22
N GLU A 99 -11.00 6.96 -3.00
CA GLU A 99 -11.11 6.33 -1.69
C GLU A 99 -10.12 6.88 -0.64
N VAL A 100 -8.95 7.34 -1.06
CA VAL A 100 -7.93 7.87 -0.15
C VAL A 100 -7.97 9.39 -0.01
N GLU A 101 -8.68 10.11 -0.88
CA GLU A 101 -8.69 11.57 -0.95
C GLU A 101 -8.99 12.20 0.43
N PHE A 102 -10.04 11.72 1.10
CA PHE A 102 -10.40 12.17 2.45
C PHE A 102 -9.26 12.00 3.48
N LEU A 103 -8.50 10.90 3.40
CA LEU A 103 -7.38 10.64 4.31
C LEU A 103 -6.20 11.60 4.04
N PHE A 104 -6.00 11.97 2.79
CA PHE A 104 -5.03 13.00 2.40
C PHE A 104 -5.43 14.38 2.93
N ASP A 105 -6.71 14.74 2.82
CA ASP A 105 -7.26 15.98 3.36
C ASP A 105 -7.08 16.07 4.88
N LEU A 106 -7.33 14.99 5.62
CA LEU A 106 -7.07 14.91 7.07
C LEU A 106 -5.59 15.16 7.42
N CYS A 107 -4.68 14.79 6.54
CA CYS A 107 -3.26 15.05 6.70
C CYS A 107 -2.83 16.43 6.18
N CYS A 108 -3.75 17.23 5.64
CA CYS A 108 -3.48 18.51 4.97
C CYS A 108 -2.50 18.35 3.78
N VAL A 109 -2.65 17.30 2.99
CA VAL A 109 -1.90 17.04 1.76
C VAL A 109 -2.90 16.95 0.61
N THR A 110 -2.68 17.70 -0.47
CA THR A 110 -3.56 17.67 -1.64
C THR A 110 -3.25 16.44 -2.49
N LEU A 111 -4.29 15.72 -2.93
CA LEU A 111 -4.18 14.61 -3.87
C LEU A 111 -4.85 14.98 -5.20
N ASP A 112 -4.09 14.93 -6.29
CA ASP A 112 -4.60 15.18 -7.64
C ASP A 112 -4.50 13.90 -8.49
N PHE A 113 -5.60 13.54 -9.18
CA PHE A 113 -5.63 12.48 -10.16
C PHE A 113 -5.85 13.02 -11.58
N SER A 114 -5.08 12.53 -12.54
CA SER A 114 -5.28 12.84 -13.96
C SER A 114 -4.95 11.64 -14.85
N ALA A 115 -5.70 11.51 -15.95
CA ALA A 115 -5.46 10.50 -16.98
C ALA A 115 -5.59 11.10 -18.38
N ASP A 116 -4.87 10.56 -19.35
CA ASP A 116 -4.96 10.97 -20.77
C ASP A 116 -6.18 10.38 -21.48
N ARG A 117 -6.85 9.42 -20.83
CA ARG A 117 -8.07 8.74 -21.32
C ARG A 117 -9.03 8.47 -20.17
N ASP A 118 -10.32 8.39 -20.45
CA ASP A 118 -11.33 8.07 -19.42
C ASP A 118 -11.29 6.60 -18.99
N SER A 119 -10.89 5.70 -19.87
CA SER A 119 -10.78 4.25 -19.66
C SER A 119 -9.68 3.64 -20.49
N ARG A 120 -9.03 2.60 -19.97
CA ARG A 120 -8.06 1.79 -20.70
C ARG A 120 -8.05 0.36 -20.18
N ILE A 121 -8.54 -0.57 -21.01
CA ILE A 121 -8.55 -1.99 -20.67
C ILE A 121 -7.20 -2.61 -20.96
N ILE A 122 -6.61 -3.27 -19.95
CA ILE A 122 -5.39 -4.07 -20.05
C ILE A 122 -5.56 -5.39 -19.28
N SER A 123 -4.73 -6.37 -19.57
CA SER A 123 -4.67 -7.62 -18.82
C SER A 123 -3.90 -7.40 -17.52
N MET A 124 -4.58 -7.49 -16.39
CA MET A 124 -4.01 -7.18 -15.07
C MET A 124 -4.65 -7.99 -13.93
N ASP A 125 -3.93 -8.10 -12.83
CA ASP A 125 -4.46 -8.47 -11.51
C ASP A 125 -4.82 -7.17 -10.77
N ALA A 126 -6.11 -6.86 -10.76
CA ALA A 126 -6.61 -5.60 -10.21
C ALA A 126 -6.30 -5.45 -8.71
N ALA A 127 -6.38 -6.54 -7.92
CA ALA A 127 -6.09 -6.51 -6.49
C ALA A 127 -4.61 -6.23 -6.22
N ALA A 128 -3.72 -6.87 -6.97
CA ALA A 128 -2.28 -6.62 -6.85
C ALA A 128 -1.92 -5.18 -7.25
N LEU A 129 -2.48 -4.65 -8.36
CA LEU A 129 -2.23 -3.27 -8.78
C LEU A 129 -2.84 -2.25 -7.83
N ARG A 130 -4.02 -2.53 -7.25
CA ARG A 130 -4.59 -1.72 -6.18
C ARG A 130 -3.61 -1.63 -5.00
N LYS A 131 -3.08 -2.77 -4.54
CA LYS A 131 -2.09 -2.82 -3.46
C LYS A 131 -0.83 -2.05 -3.79
N LEU A 132 -0.30 -2.17 -5.01
CA LEU A 132 0.84 -1.41 -5.48
C LEU A 132 0.57 0.10 -5.38
N LEU A 133 -0.57 0.57 -5.89
CA LEU A 133 -0.91 1.99 -5.88
C LEU A 133 -1.08 2.52 -4.45
N LEU A 134 -1.77 1.79 -3.58
CA LEU A 134 -1.92 2.14 -2.16
C LEU A 134 -0.57 2.22 -1.42
N ASN A 135 0.38 1.32 -1.71
CA ASN A 135 1.73 1.40 -1.15
C ASN A 135 2.48 2.65 -1.61
N LEU A 136 2.38 3.03 -2.89
CA LEU A 136 2.99 4.26 -3.40
C LEU A 136 2.35 5.50 -2.79
N LEU A 137 1.02 5.54 -2.68
CA LEU A 137 0.27 6.62 -2.04
C LEU A 137 0.58 6.74 -0.54
N SER A 138 0.71 5.62 0.17
CA SER A 138 1.14 5.58 1.56
C SER A 138 2.53 6.20 1.76
N ASN A 139 3.49 5.84 0.89
CA ASN A 139 4.83 6.44 0.93
C ASN A 139 4.77 7.95 0.61
N ALA A 140 4.04 8.35 -0.42
CA ALA A 140 3.87 9.76 -0.77
C ALA A 140 3.28 10.55 0.41
N LEU A 141 2.20 10.06 1.05
CA LEU A 141 1.59 10.71 2.21
C LEU A 141 2.53 10.78 3.41
N LYS A 142 3.27 9.70 3.69
CA LYS A 142 4.21 9.59 4.81
C LYS A 142 5.33 10.64 4.74
N PHE A 143 5.82 10.93 3.55
CA PHE A 143 7.00 11.78 3.36
C PHE A 143 6.68 13.19 2.86
N THR A 144 5.41 13.48 2.55
CA THR A 144 4.96 14.83 2.17
C THR A 144 4.55 15.63 3.41
N PRO A 145 5.12 16.82 3.64
CA PRO A 145 4.73 17.66 4.76
C PRO A 145 3.32 18.24 4.54
N LYS A 146 2.72 18.74 5.62
CA LYS A 146 1.44 19.49 5.56
C LYS A 146 1.54 20.66 4.58
N GLY A 147 0.51 20.83 3.77
CA GLY A 147 0.46 21.83 2.69
C GLY A 147 1.14 21.38 1.40
N GLY A 148 1.76 20.19 1.38
CA GLY A 148 2.31 19.60 0.18
C GLY A 148 1.24 18.96 -0.72
N SER A 149 1.68 18.37 -1.84
CA SER A 149 0.79 17.75 -2.81
C SER A 149 1.34 16.43 -3.32
N VAL A 150 0.41 15.54 -3.67
CA VAL A 150 0.69 14.27 -4.35
C VAL A 150 -0.13 14.23 -5.63
N ARG A 151 0.50 13.84 -6.73
CA ARG A 151 -0.16 13.75 -8.03
C ARG A 151 -0.03 12.36 -8.62
N VAL A 152 -1.18 11.75 -8.92
CA VAL A 152 -1.26 10.49 -9.66
C VAL A 152 -1.61 10.79 -11.11
N ARG A 153 -0.81 10.25 -12.03
CA ARG A 153 -1.07 10.43 -13.47
C ARG A 153 -1.00 9.11 -14.20
N VAL A 154 -2.01 8.84 -15.03
CA VAL A 154 -2.06 7.68 -15.92
C VAL A 154 -1.91 8.17 -17.36
N LYS A 155 -0.94 7.64 -18.10
CA LYS A 155 -0.69 7.96 -19.51
C LYS A 155 -0.46 6.73 -20.33
N THR A 156 -0.98 6.74 -21.57
CA THR A 156 -0.67 5.73 -22.59
C THR A 156 0.52 6.19 -23.43
N GLU A 157 1.63 5.46 -23.39
CA GLU A 157 2.80 5.73 -24.22
C GLU A 157 3.17 4.52 -25.08
N GLY A 158 2.78 4.56 -26.35
CA GLY A 158 3.01 3.47 -27.30
C GLY A 158 2.33 2.17 -26.86
N LYS A 159 3.14 1.14 -26.54
CA LYS A 159 2.68 -0.18 -26.09
C LYS A 159 2.62 -0.30 -24.55
N PHE A 160 2.79 0.79 -23.83
CA PHE A 160 2.82 0.79 -22.37
C PHE A 160 1.79 1.76 -21.80
N ILE A 161 1.30 1.42 -20.59
CA ILE A 161 0.60 2.32 -19.69
C ILE A 161 1.59 2.71 -18.62
N LYS A 162 1.72 4.02 -18.35
CA LYS A 162 2.52 4.59 -17.28
C LYS A 162 1.62 5.14 -16.19
N ILE A 163 1.80 4.65 -14.96
CA ILE A 163 1.18 5.16 -13.75
C ILE A 163 2.27 5.86 -12.97
N SER A 164 2.15 7.17 -12.78
CA SER A 164 3.13 7.98 -12.07
C SER A 164 2.53 8.51 -10.78
N VAL A 165 3.25 8.39 -9.67
CA VAL A 165 2.93 8.99 -8.37
C VAL A 165 4.06 9.95 -8.05
N ALA A 166 3.76 11.26 -8.04
CA ALA A 166 4.72 12.33 -7.72
C ALA A 166 4.32 12.99 -6.42
N ASP A 167 5.25 13.18 -5.51
CA ASP A 167 5.08 13.90 -4.25
C ASP A 167 6.00 15.13 -4.17
N THR A 168 5.61 16.10 -3.36
CA THR A 168 6.42 17.27 -3.01
C THR A 168 7.07 17.13 -1.63
N GLY A 169 7.44 15.89 -1.28
CA GLY A 169 8.00 15.54 0.01
C GLY A 169 9.49 15.90 0.15
N ARG A 170 10.10 15.33 1.20
CA ARG A 170 11.52 15.58 1.51
C ARG A 170 12.50 15.07 0.45
N GLY A 171 12.05 14.20 -0.46
CA GLY A 171 12.91 13.53 -1.42
C GLY A 171 13.90 12.57 -0.79
N MET A 172 14.86 12.10 -1.60
CA MET A 172 15.87 11.11 -1.20
C MET A 172 17.23 11.52 -1.79
N ASN A 173 18.30 11.24 -1.05
CA ASN A 173 19.66 11.31 -1.55
C ASN A 173 20.00 10.14 -2.50
N GLY A 174 21.13 10.23 -3.20
CA GLY A 174 21.54 9.22 -4.19
C GLY A 174 21.77 7.81 -3.60
N GLU A 175 22.27 7.73 -2.37
CA GLU A 175 22.51 6.48 -1.69
C GLU A 175 21.21 5.76 -1.34
N THR A 176 20.25 6.45 -0.74
CA THR A 176 18.90 5.93 -0.46
C THR A 176 18.20 5.49 -1.75
N LEU A 177 18.30 6.31 -2.81
CA LEU A 177 17.67 6.01 -4.09
C LEU A 177 18.26 4.74 -4.75
N ALA A 178 19.57 4.50 -4.63
CA ALA A 178 20.26 3.34 -5.22
C ALA A 178 19.75 2.02 -4.61
N HIS A 179 19.40 2.01 -3.33
CA HIS A 179 18.96 0.82 -2.58
C HIS A 179 17.45 0.77 -2.32
N LEU A 180 16.68 1.69 -2.90
CA LEU A 180 15.27 1.91 -2.61
C LEU A 180 14.37 0.67 -2.78
N PHE A 181 14.70 -0.19 -3.71
CA PHE A 181 13.95 -1.43 -4.00
C PHE A 181 14.59 -2.68 -3.40
N ASP A 182 15.67 -2.52 -2.64
CA ASP A 182 16.30 -3.62 -1.94
C ASP A 182 15.48 -3.99 -0.70
N ARG A 183 15.56 -5.25 -0.28
CA ARG A 183 14.74 -5.76 0.83
C ARG A 183 15.37 -5.37 2.16
N PHE A 184 14.52 -5.05 3.13
CA PHE A 184 14.95 -4.78 4.51
C PHE A 184 15.95 -3.63 4.66
N VAL A 185 15.96 -2.69 3.73
CA VAL A 185 16.74 -1.46 3.89
C VAL A 185 15.91 -0.48 4.69
N ASP A 186 16.11 -0.47 6.01
CA ASP A 186 15.68 0.63 6.85
C ASP A 186 16.72 1.77 6.68
N GLY A 187 16.23 2.99 6.48
CA GLY A 187 17.12 4.15 6.48
C GLY A 187 17.74 4.34 7.87
N GLU A 188 18.91 3.78 8.10
CA GLU A 188 19.63 3.81 9.38
C GLU A 188 19.95 5.23 9.90
N GLN A 189 19.62 6.29 9.15
CA GLN A 189 19.91 7.69 9.48
C GLN A 189 18.69 8.54 9.80
N ASP A 190 17.47 7.96 9.84
CA ASP A 190 16.28 8.73 10.17
C ASP A 190 16.07 8.76 11.70
N PRO A 191 16.06 9.93 12.37
CA PRO A 191 15.79 10.04 13.80
C PRO A 191 14.35 9.67 14.18
N MET A 192 13.48 9.41 13.21
CA MET A 192 12.14 8.84 13.44
C MET A 192 12.23 7.31 13.51
N PRO A 193 11.52 6.66 14.47
CA PRO A 193 11.49 5.19 14.53
C PRO A 193 11.06 4.61 13.18
N PRO A 194 11.67 3.48 12.76
CA PRO A 194 11.34 2.83 11.49
C PRO A 194 9.85 2.50 11.48
N ARG A 195 9.10 3.15 10.58
CA ARG A 195 7.67 2.90 10.39
C ARG A 195 7.49 1.92 9.23
N GLY A 196 7.61 0.63 9.53
CA GLY A 196 7.41 -0.45 8.56
C GLY A 196 8.66 -1.29 8.31
N LEU A 197 8.50 -2.47 7.67
CA LEU A 197 9.56 -3.47 7.43
C LEU A 197 10.39 -3.20 6.16
N GLY A 198 10.26 -2.07 5.49
CA GLY A 198 10.92 -1.81 4.21
C GLY A 198 10.49 -2.75 3.06
N LEU A 199 9.33 -3.40 3.17
CA LEU A 199 8.85 -4.39 2.19
C LEU A 199 7.91 -3.81 1.12
N GLY A 200 7.34 -2.62 1.32
CA GLY A 200 6.33 -2.05 0.41
C GLY A 200 6.84 -1.87 -1.02
N LEU A 201 8.02 -1.27 -1.20
CA LEU A 201 8.59 -1.04 -2.53
C LEU A 201 9.11 -2.31 -3.21
N PRO A 202 9.78 -3.26 -2.53
CA PRO A 202 10.03 -4.61 -3.06
C PRO A 202 8.77 -5.31 -3.55
N ILE A 203 7.65 -5.24 -2.80
CA ILE A 203 6.33 -5.78 -3.22
C ILE A 203 5.85 -5.06 -4.49
N CYS A 204 5.90 -3.72 -4.55
CA CYS A 204 5.55 -2.95 -5.76
C CYS A 204 6.37 -3.40 -6.98
N ARG A 205 7.68 -3.59 -6.82
CA ARG A 205 8.57 -4.08 -7.88
C ARG A 205 8.15 -5.47 -8.37
N ARG A 206 7.84 -6.39 -7.45
CA ARG A 206 7.38 -7.75 -7.78
C ARG A 206 6.05 -7.72 -8.54
N ILE A 207 5.09 -6.90 -8.10
CA ILE A 207 3.81 -6.75 -8.78
C ILE A 207 4.01 -6.22 -10.20
N ALA A 208 4.79 -5.16 -10.38
CA ALA A 208 5.07 -4.61 -11.71
C ALA A 208 5.73 -5.66 -12.63
N GLN A 209 6.73 -6.38 -12.15
CA GLN A 209 7.40 -7.46 -12.88
C GLN A 209 6.46 -8.62 -13.22
N GLY A 210 5.57 -9.00 -12.30
CA GLY A 210 4.59 -10.06 -12.53
C GLY A 210 3.55 -9.72 -13.61
N HIS A 211 3.36 -8.43 -13.89
CA HIS A 211 2.57 -7.92 -15.01
C HIS A 211 3.40 -7.70 -16.30
N GLY A 212 4.66 -8.16 -16.33
CA GLY A 212 5.56 -7.94 -17.47
C GLY A 212 6.04 -6.49 -17.61
N GLY A 213 5.91 -5.69 -16.57
CA GLY A 213 6.28 -4.29 -16.49
C GLY A 213 7.48 -4.02 -15.58
N MET A 214 7.66 -2.75 -15.24
CA MET A 214 8.72 -2.30 -14.33
C MET A 214 8.26 -1.10 -13.50
N ILE A 215 8.95 -0.85 -12.39
CA ILE A 215 8.84 0.36 -11.58
C ILE A 215 10.20 1.04 -11.50
N VAL A 216 10.21 2.34 -11.66
CA VAL A 216 11.41 3.20 -11.50
C VAL A 216 11.08 4.36 -10.56
N ALA A 217 12.10 4.89 -9.91
CA ALA A 217 12.00 6.06 -9.05
C ALA A 217 12.99 7.13 -9.49
N GLN A 218 12.58 8.39 -9.35
CA GLN A 218 13.42 9.58 -9.47
C GLN A 218 13.16 10.42 -8.23
N SER A 219 14.20 10.94 -7.61
CA SER A 219 14.06 11.77 -6.43
C SER A 219 15.26 12.70 -6.29
N GLU A 220 15.01 13.85 -5.69
CA GLU A 220 16.04 14.81 -5.31
C GLU A 220 15.70 15.35 -3.92
N GLU A 221 16.69 15.39 -3.04
CA GLU A 221 16.51 15.84 -1.67
C GLU A 221 15.93 17.27 -1.62
N GLY A 222 14.87 17.45 -0.84
CA GLY A 222 14.13 18.71 -0.74
C GLY A 222 13.14 19.00 -1.88
N LYS A 223 13.07 18.16 -2.95
CA LYS A 223 12.19 18.39 -4.11
C LYS A 223 11.10 17.36 -4.29
N GLY A 224 11.11 16.31 -3.49
CA GLY A 224 10.14 15.23 -3.56
C GLY A 224 10.59 14.03 -4.39
N SER A 225 9.65 13.13 -4.69
CA SER A 225 9.93 11.90 -5.41
C SER A 225 8.89 11.65 -6.52
N LEU A 226 9.30 10.91 -7.54
CA LEU A 226 8.46 10.45 -8.64
C LEU A 226 8.65 8.95 -8.81
N PHE A 227 7.62 8.18 -8.56
CA PHE A 227 7.56 6.77 -8.87
C PHE A 227 6.78 6.55 -10.17
N THR A 228 7.33 5.78 -11.10
CA THR A 228 6.66 5.47 -12.37
C THR A 228 6.62 3.96 -12.57
N VAL A 229 5.40 3.43 -12.68
CA VAL A 229 5.12 2.04 -13.05
C VAL A 229 4.77 2.00 -14.52
N SER A 230 5.46 1.16 -15.28
CA SER A 230 5.19 0.94 -16.71
C SER A 230 4.69 -0.48 -16.91
N LEU A 231 3.49 -0.65 -17.46
CA LEU A 231 2.82 -1.93 -17.70
C LEU A 231 2.55 -2.10 -19.18
N PRO A 232 2.65 -3.33 -19.77
CA PRO A 232 2.26 -3.58 -21.14
C PRO A 232 0.77 -3.28 -21.36
N ALA A 233 0.45 -2.52 -22.42
CA ALA A 233 -0.92 -2.18 -22.80
C ALA A 233 -1.56 -3.31 -23.64
N VAL A 234 -1.49 -4.55 -23.14
CA VAL A 234 -1.99 -5.75 -23.83
C VAL A 234 -3.29 -6.24 -23.21
N ARG A 235 -4.10 -6.94 -24.00
CA ARG A 235 -5.30 -7.66 -23.56
C ARG A 235 -5.08 -9.16 -23.69
N SER A 236 -5.63 -9.93 -22.78
CA SER A 236 -5.60 -11.40 -22.81
C SER A 236 -6.86 -12.01 -23.40
N GLY A 237 -7.95 -11.24 -23.50
CA GLY A 237 -9.29 -11.74 -23.84
C GLY A 237 -9.99 -12.46 -22.66
N ARG A 238 -9.34 -12.55 -21.49
CA ARG A 238 -9.92 -13.18 -20.29
C ARG A 238 -10.69 -12.12 -19.50
N VAL A 239 -11.96 -12.36 -19.27
CA VAL A 239 -12.83 -11.48 -18.47
C VAL A 239 -13.22 -12.20 -17.19
N ARG A 240 -13.22 -11.51 -16.07
CA ARG A 240 -13.74 -12.01 -14.80
C ARG A 240 -15.26 -11.84 -14.80
N LEU A 241 -16.01 -12.94 -14.62
CA LEU A 241 -17.48 -12.91 -14.66
C LEU A 241 -18.12 -12.53 -13.32
N ASN A 242 -17.37 -12.60 -12.21
CA ASN A 242 -17.81 -12.19 -10.88
C ASN A 242 -16.81 -11.26 -10.26
N ASP A 243 -17.26 -10.07 -9.90
CA ASP A 243 -16.51 -9.07 -9.15
C ASP A 243 -16.59 -9.39 -7.63
N SER A 244 -16.10 -10.56 -7.25
CA SER A 244 -15.75 -10.79 -5.86
C SER A 244 -14.42 -10.08 -5.67
N GLY A 245 -14.46 -8.80 -5.31
CA GLY A 245 -13.29 -8.06 -4.91
C GLY A 245 -12.48 -8.92 -3.96
N SER A 246 -11.24 -9.25 -4.31
CA SER A 246 -10.40 -10.08 -3.46
C SER A 246 -10.17 -9.30 -2.16
N ASP A 247 -10.87 -9.70 -1.12
CA ASP A 247 -10.69 -9.15 0.23
C ASP A 247 -9.36 -9.65 0.81
N TYR A 248 -8.26 -9.05 0.34
CA TYR A 248 -6.94 -9.35 0.88
C TYR A 248 -6.76 -8.80 2.31
N ALA A 249 -7.66 -7.93 2.74
CA ALA A 249 -7.65 -7.33 4.07
C ALA A 249 -8.49 -8.11 5.10
N GLY A 250 -9.08 -9.27 4.70
CA GLY A 250 -9.79 -10.17 5.63
C GLY A 250 -10.98 -9.51 6.34
N GLY A 251 -11.76 -8.71 5.62
CA GLY A 251 -12.92 -7.96 6.13
C GLY A 251 -12.58 -6.57 6.70
N PHE A 252 -11.29 -6.19 6.75
CA PHE A 252 -10.87 -4.85 7.17
C PHE A 252 -10.79 -3.89 5.99
N ASN A 253 -10.88 -2.59 6.27
CA ASN A 253 -10.71 -1.56 5.26
C ASN A 253 -9.26 -1.57 4.73
N ALA A 254 -9.08 -2.09 3.52
CA ALA A 254 -7.78 -2.24 2.88
C ALA A 254 -7.03 -0.91 2.75
N THR A 255 -7.74 0.19 2.54
CA THR A 255 -7.18 1.53 2.44
C THR A 255 -6.58 1.98 3.77
N LEU A 256 -7.28 1.77 4.89
CA LEU A 256 -6.76 2.06 6.23
C LEU A 256 -5.58 1.16 6.58
N VAL A 257 -5.60 -0.12 6.19
CA VAL A 257 -4.46 -1.03 6.38
C VAL A 257 -3.22 -0.47 5.69
N GLU A 258 -3.31 -0.18 4.40
CA GLU A 258 -2.14 0.23 3.61
C GLU A 258 -1.63 1.64 3.95
N LEU A 259 -2.51 2.55 4.39
CA LEU A 259 -2.11 3.90 4.78
C LEU A 259 -1.78 4.05 6.28
N SER A 260 -1.98 3.02 7.10
CA SER A 260 -1.87 3.09 8.58
C SER A 260 -0.54 3.68 9.08
N ASP A 261 0.59 3.47 8.39
CA ASP A 261 1.89 4.02 8.76
C ASP A 261 2.03 5.53 8.48
N ALA A 262 1.23 6.06 7.55
CA ALA A 262 1.23 7.47 7.18
C ALA A 262 0.19 8.27 7.96
N LEU A 263 -0.88 7.62 8.45
CA LEU A 263 -1.99 8.25 9.14
C LEU A 263 -1.68 8.49 10.61
N LYS A 264 -2.32 9.52 11.17
CA LYS A 264 -2.32 9.81 12.60
C LYS A 264 -3.50 9.13 13.30
N PRO A 265 -3.49 8.99 14.66
CA PRO A 265 -4.61 8.39 15.39
C PRO A 265 -5.96 9.03 15.08
N GLU A 266 -5.99 10.33 14.78
CA GLU A 266 -7.22 11.06 14.47
C GLU A 266 -7.98 10.50 13.27
N ALA A 267 -7.30 9.85 12.32
CA ALA A 267 -7.93 9.17 11.18
C ALA A 267 -8.72 7.90 11.59
N PHE A 268 -8.52 7.42 12.82
CA PHE A 268 -9.18 6.24 13.38
C PHE A 268 -10.25 6.58 14.42
N LEU A 269 -10.68 7.84 14.51
CA LEU A 269 -11.83 8.26 15.31
C LEU A 269 -13.11 7.64 14.73
N GLN A 270 -14.09 7.32 15.62
CA GLN A 270 -15.34 6.64 15.22
C GLN A 270 -16.03 7.33 14.03
N ARG A 271 -16.12 8.65 14.05
CA ARG A 271 -16.75 9.46 12.98
C ARG A 271 -16.15 9.31 11.58
N TYR A 272 -15.03 8.59 11.44
CA TYR A 272 -14.33 8.36 10.18
C TYR A 272 -14.21 6.87 9.83
N LEU A 273 -14.73 5.97 10.69
CA LEU A 273 -14.66 4.53 10.49
C LEU A 273 -15.96 3.95 9.93
N ASP A 274 -17.05 4.71 10.01
CA ASP A 274 -18.35 4.41 9.40
C ASP A 274 -18.34 4.86 7.89
#